data_e98022e806e17cc86311762250ab64e8
#
_entry.id   e98022e806e17cc86311762250ab64e8
#
_cell.length_a   1.000
_cell.length_b   1.000
_cell.length_c   1.000
_cell.angle_alpha   90.00
_cell.angle_beta   90.00
_cell.angle_gamma   90.00
#
_symmetry.space_group_name_H-M   'P 1'
#
loop_
_entity.id
_entity.type
_entity.pdbx_description
1 polymer ?
#
loop_
_entity_poly.entity_id
_entity_poly.type
_entity_poly.pdbx_seq_one_letter_code
_entity_poly.pdbx_strand_id
1 'polypeptide(L)'
;SPYAVNKAFYSETVRNAETFTLANFFYNYIQAAESGKLDAKSLESLKNRLSGIYADYDGALDAKVTAKLLALYANKSKPQFVSTDLNAYKNENQNLETIENLSKNSVITGRGSLNGATTYSDINKVFADQNALIQNLKNDPLMKLFSNFREGYIKNTDGKFTEYQTQIDVLQKKFMAQQMETDKDRKFFPDANSTLRVTYGKIKGSNPRDAVTYGYQTHVAGIMEKYVPGDYEFDIPKKLIQQ
;
A
#
# COMPACT_ATOMS: atom_id res chain seq x y z
N SER A 1 2.13 -13.91 -17.63
CA SER A 1 3.39 -13.35 -18.18
C SER A 1 4.42 -13.24 -17.06
N PRO A 2 5.71 -13.44 -17.32
CA PRO A 2 6.75 -13.27 -16.32
C PRO A 2 6.80 -11.84 -15.75
N TYR A 3 6.43 -10.84 -16.54
CA TYR A 3 6.30 -9.46 -16.09
C TYR A 3 5.17 -9.28 -15.08
N ALA A 4 4.02 -9.92 -15.28
CA ALA A 4 2.91 -9.89 -14.33
C ALA A 4 3.31 -10.49 -12.98
N VAL A 5 4.01 -11.62 -12.99
CA VAL A 5 4.52 -12.27 -11.78
C VAL A 5 5.50 -11.38 -11.04
N ASN A 6 6.46 -10.77 -11.75
CA ASN A 6 7.41 -9.87 -11.10
C ASN A 6 6.76 -8.57 -10.62
N LYS A 7 5.76 -8.04 -11.32
CA LYS A 7 4.95 -6.89 -10.88
C LYS A 7 4.25 -7.19 -9.55
N ALA A 8 3.59 -8.33 -9.44
CA ALA A 8 2.96 -8.77 -8.20
C ALA A 8 4.02 -8.94 -7.10
N PHE A 9 5.14 -9.60 -7.41
CA PHE A 9 6.20 -9.84 -6.43
C PHE A 9 6.85 -8.55 -5.92
N TYR A 10 7.10 -7.57 -6.79
CA TYR A 10 7.58 -6.25 -6.38
C TYR A 10 6.57 -5.54 -5.47
N SER A 11 5.29 -5.62 -5.80
CA SER A 11 4.23 -5.00 -4.99
C SER A 11 4.10 -5.64 -3.60
N GLU A 12 4.22 -6.96 -3.51
CA GLU A 12 4.11 -7.71 -2.25
C GLU A 12 5.39 -7.68 -1.40
N THR A 13 6.52 -7.28 -1.98
CA THR A 13 7.80 -7.20 -1.30
C THR A 13 8.25 -5.75 -1.13
N VAL A 14 8.99 -5.22 -2.08
CA VAL A 14 9.64 -3.91 -1.97
C VAL A 14 8.65 -2.79 -1.65
N ARG A 15 7.54 -2.73 -2.40
CA ARG A 15 6.55 -1.68 -2.24
C ARG A 15 5.74 -1.79 -0.94
N ASN A 16 5.72 -2.97 -0.33
CA ASN A 16 4.96 -3.22 0.90
C ASN A 16 5.74 -2.85 2.18
N ALA A 17 7.02 -2.51 2.07
CA ALA A 17 7.77 -1.89 3.17
C ALA A 17 7.24 -0.46 3.43
N GLU A 18 7.00 -0.12 4.70
CA GLU A 18 6.44 1.20 5.05
C GLU A 18 7.36 2.35 4.65
N THR A 19 8.67 2.20 4.82
CA THR A 19 9.67 3.16 4.31
C THR A 19 9.49 3.45 2.82
N PHE A 20 9.26 2.43 1.98
CA PHE A 20 9.04 2.62 0.55
C PHE A 20 7.64 3.17 0.23
N THR A 21 6.65 2.85 1.04
CA THR A 21 5.31 3.45 0.95
C THR A 21 5.38 4.95 1.26
N LEU A 22 6.04 5.34 2.34
CA LEU A 22 6.28 6.74 2.72
C LEU A 22 7.08 7.49 1.64
N ALA A 23 8.17 6.89 1.16
CA ALA A 23 8.98 7.46 0.07
C ALA A 23 8.15 7.67 -1.20
N ASN A 24 7.22 6.77 -1.54
CA ASN A 24 6.34 6.94 -2.68
C ASN A 24 5.35 8.11 -2.51
N PHE A 25 4.86 8.39 -1.30
CA PHE A 25 4.04 9.58 -1.05
C PHE A 25 4.83 10.87 -1.29
N PHE A 26 6.04 10.95 -0.76
CA PHE A 26 6.90 12.10 -0.97
C PHE A 26 7.37 12.24 -2.43
N TYR A 27 7.64 11.14 -3.12
CA TYR A 27 7.94 11.15 -4.55
C TYR A 27 6.77 11.75 -5.36
N ASN A 28 5.55 11.29 -5.11
CA ASN A 28 4.37 11.82 -5.79
C ASN A 28 4.11 13.29 -5.45
N TYR A 29 4.39 13.71 -4.22
CA TYR A 29 4.35 15.12 -3.81
C TYR A 29 5.32 15.97 -4.63
N ILE A 30 6.58 15.54 -4.78
CA ILE A 30 7.57 16.24 -5.60
C ILE A 30 7.06 16.35 -7.04
N GLN A 31 6.59 15.27 -7.64
CA GLN A 31 6.09 15.25 -9.02
C GLN A 31 4.87 16.17 -9.21
N ALA A 32 3.95 16.19 -8.27
CA ALA A 32 2.78 17.07 -8.30
C ALA A 32 3.17 18.55 -8.18
N ALA A 33 4.10 18.87 -7.28
CA ALA A 33 4.59 20.24 -7.09
C ALA A 33 5.33 20.74 -8.34
N GLU A 34 6.23 19.96 -8.90
CA GLU A 34 7.02 20.32 -10.10
C GLU A 34 6.17 20.44 -11.37
N SER A 35 5.09 19.66 -11.47
CA SER A 35 4.15 19.74 -12.60
C SER A 35 3.07 20.80 -12.42
N GLY A 36 3.07 21.57 -11.33
CA GLY A 36 2.05 22.58 -11.02
C GLY A 36 0.66 22.00 -10.74
N LYS A 37 0.55 20.72 -10.42
CA LYS A 37 -0.72 20.02 -10.15
C LYS A 37 -1.05 19.91 -8.66
N LEU A 38 -0.18 20.43 -7.79
CA LEU A 38 -0.39 20.37 -6.34
C LEU A 38 -1.33 21.50 -5.91
N ASP A 39 -2.57 21.20 -5.57
CA ASP A 39 -3.50 22.13 -4.96
C ASP A 39 -3.53 22.00 -3.42
N ALA A 40 -4.16 22.99 -2.75
CA ALA A 40 -4.24 23.03 -1.30
C ALA A 40 -4.97 21.83 -0.70
N LYS A 41 -6.01 21.31 -1.39
CA LYS A 41 -6.79 20.17 -0.95
C LYS A 41 -5.98 18.87 -1.02
N SER A 42 -5.24 18.68 -2.10
CA SER A 42 -4.35 17.53 -2.27
C SER A 42 -3.21 17.55 -1.26
N LEU A 43 -2.66 18.73 -0.97
CA LEU A 43 -1.62 18.88 0.05
C LEU A 43 -2.14 18.55 1.45
N GLU A 44 -3.32 19.05 1.81
CA GLU A 44 -3.94 18.76 3.11
C GLU A 44 -4.29 17.27 3.25
N SER A 45 -4.84 16.67 2.20
CA SER A 45 -5.10 15.23 2.17
C SER A 45 -3.83 14.39 2.36
N LEU A 46 -2.71 14.81 1.74
CA LEU A 46 -1.41 14.16 1.93
C LEU A 46 -0.92 14.27 3.37
N LYS A 47 -0.95 15.46 3.97
CA LYS A 47 -0.54 15.68 5.36
C LYS A 47 -1.35 14.82 6.33
N ASN A 48 -2.67 14.78 6.18
CA ASN A 48 -3.55 13.96 7.02
C ASN A 48 -3.23 12.48 6.89
N ARG A 49 -2.98 12.00 5.67
CA ARG A 49 -2.60 10.62 5.42
C ARG A 49 -1.25 10.26 6.04
N LEU A 50 -0.25 11.11 5.87
CA LEU A 50 1.06 10.93 6.47
C LEU A 50 0.98 10.94 8.00
N SER A 51 0.22 11.86 8.59
CA SER A 51 0.01 11.92 10.05
C SER A 51 -0.62 10.61 10.57
N GLY A 52 -1.59 10.05 9.85
CA GLY A 52 -2.18 8.76 10.23
C GLY A 52 -1.17 7.61 10.19
N ILE A 53 -0.32 7.56 9.16
CA ILE A 53 0.73 6.53 9.08
C ILE A 53 1.77 6.70 10.19
N TYR A 54 2.25 7.93 10.42
CA TYR A 54 3.26 8.17 11.45
C TYR A 54 2.75 7.95 12.87
N ALA A 55 1.44 7.96 13.12
CA ALA A 55 0.88 7.66 14.44
C ALA A 55 1.24 6.25 14.95
N ASP A 56 1.30 5.28 14.02
CA ASP A 56 1.55 3.87 14.33
C ASP A 56 2.90 3.35 13.79
N TYR A 57 3.70 4.22 13.15
CA TYR A 57 4.94 3.83 12.49
C TYR A 57 6.06 3.51 13.48
N ASP A 58 6.56 2.28 13.49
CA ASP A 58 7.77 1.87 14.18
C ASP A 58 8.95 1.75 13.21
N GLY A 59 9.78 2.79 13.14
CA GLY A 59 10.93 2.83 12.22
C GLY A 59 12.01 1.79 12.50
N ALA A 60 12.10 1.21 13.70
CA ALA A 60 13.06 0.15 14.01
C ALA A 60 12.53 -1.21 13.50
N LEU A 61 11.24 -1.44 13.66
CA LEU A 61 10.58 -2.62 13.10
C LEU A 61 10.57 -2.57 11.57
N ASP A 62 10.18 -1.43 11.00
CA ASP A 62 10.13 -1.27 9.53
C ASP A 62 11.51 -1.40 8.89
N ALA A 63 12.60 -0.94 9.52
CA ALA A 63 13.95 -1.16 9.00
C ALA A 63 14.28 -2.65 8.83
N LYS A 64 13.90 -3.50 9.80
CA LYS A 64 14.05 -4.96 9.72
C LYS A 64 13.20 -5.57 8.63
N VAL A 65 11.93 -5.15 8.53
CA VAL A 65 11.01 -5.60 7.49
C VAL A 65 11.52 -5.20 6.10
N THR A 66 11.90 -3.93 5.93
CA THR A 66 12.47 -3.42 4.69
C THR A 66 13.71 -4.20 4.27
N ALA A 67 14.66 -4.40 5.18
CA ALA A 67 15.89 -5.16 4.90
C ALA A 67 15.61 -6.57 4.39
N LYS A 68 14.67 -7.26 5.03
CA LYS A 68 14.25 -8.61 4.66
C LYS A 68 13.52 -8.66 3.31
N LEU A 69 12.59 -7.73 3.07
CA LEU A 69 11.84 -7.66 1.82
C LEU A 69 12.75 -7.33 0.63
N LEU A 70 13.75 -6.45 0.81
CA LEU A 70 14.75 -6.16 -0.21
C LEU A 70 15.60 -7.40 -0.53
N ALA A 71 16.07 -8.12 0.50
CA ALA A 71 16.83 -9.35 0.31
C ALA A 71 15.98 -10.43 -0.39
N LEU A 72 14.72 -10.57 -0.01
CA LEU A 72 13.80 -11.50 -0.64
C LEU A 72 13.61 -11.19 -2.13
N TYR A 73 13.36 -9.92 -2.46
CA TYR A 73 13.19 -9.48 -3.84
C TYR A 73 14.47 -9.68 -4.66
N ALA A 74 15.63 -9.27 -4.14
CA ALA A 74 16.91 -9.40 -4.83
C ALA A 74 17.33 -10.86 -5.07
N ASN A 75 16.99 -11.78 -4.15
CA ASN A 75 17.35 -13.20 -4.25
C ASN A 75 16.38 -14.03 -5.09
N LYS A 76 15.09 -13.66 -5.11
CA LYS A 76 14.04 -14.48 -5.74
C LYS A 76 13.59 -13.95 -7.10
N SER A 77 13.86 -12.70 -7.41
CA SER A 77 13.56 -12.15 -8.74
C SER A 77 14.48 -12.77 -9.79
N LYS A 78 13.92 -13.00 -11.00
CA LYS A 78 14.72 -13.48 -12.12
C LYS A 78 15.76 -12.42 -12.53
N PRO A 79 16.94 -12.82 -13.02
CA PRO A 79 18.04 -11.90 -13.35
C PRO A 79 17.64 -10.73 -14.27
N GLN A 80 16.72 -10.98 -15.20
CA GLN A 80 16.23 -9.96 -16.13
C GLN A 80 15.46 -8.82 -15.49
N PHE A 81 14.97 -8.99 -14.25
CA PHE A 81 14.22 -7.99 -13.51
C PHE A 81 15.06 -7.28 -12.44
N VAL A 82 16.24 -7.82 -12.14
CA VAL A 82 17.16 -7.27 -11.14
C VAL A 82 18.21 -6.43 -11.85
N SER A 83 18.26 -5.13 -11.54
CA SER A 83 19.38 -4.30 -11.98
C SER A 83 20.68 -4.70 -11.28
N THR A 84 21.81 -4.31 -11.86
CA THR A 84 23.15 -4.62 -11.27
C THR A 84 23.25 -4.14 -9.83
N ASP A 85 22.64 -2.99 -9.52
CA ASP A 85 22.67 -2.36 -8.20
C ASP A 85 21.86 -3.17 -7.15
N LEU A 86 20.81 -3.91 -7.58
CA LEU A 86 20.01 -4.73 -6.69
C LEU A 86 20.78 -5.96 -6.15
N ASN A 87 21.87 -6.37 -6.80
CA ASN A 87 22.72 -7.45 -6.29
C ASN A 87 23.37 -7.11 -4.94
N ALA A 88 23.55 -5.82 -4.62
CA ALA A 88 24.05 -5.36 -3.33
C ALA A 88 23.08 -5.66 -2.18
N TYR A 89 21.78 -5.87 -2.47
CA TYR A 89 20.72 -6.02 -1.45
C TYR A 89 20.35 -7.48 -1.16
N LYS A 90 21.19 -8.44 -1.52
CA LYS A 90 20.92 -9.88 -1.28
C LYS A 90 21.12 -10.31 0.16
N ASN A 91 21.90 -9.58 0.94
CA ASN A 91 22.20 -9.90 2.34
C ASN A 91 21.32 -9.07 3.28
N GLU A 92 20.49 -9.76 4.06
CA GLU A 92 19.55 -9.14 4.99
C GLU A 92 20.24 -8.29 6.06
N ASN A 93 21.35 -8.76 6.65
CA ASN A 93 22.05 -8.04 7.71
C ASN A 93 22.72 -6.75 7.17
N GLN A 94 23.32 -6.82 5.98
CA GLN A 94 23.89 -5.62 5.33
C GLN A 94 22.80 -4.64 4.95
N ASN A 95 21.64 -5.13 4.50
CA ASN A 95 20.49 -4.29 4.22
C ASN A 95 20.00 -3.57 5.49
N LEU A 96 19.90 -4.29 6.61
CA LEU A 96 19.47 -3.70 7.87
C LEU A 96 20.40 -2.56 8.29
N GLU A 97 21.72 -2.80 8.31
CA GLU A 97 22.71 -1.76 8.62
C GLU A 97 22.61 -0.56 7.67
N THR A 98 22.44 -0.82 6.38
CA THR A 98 22.26 0.22 5.35
C THR A 98 20.99 1.03 5.62
N ILE A 99 19.84 0.40 5.80
CA ILE A 99 18.56 1.07 6.04
C ILE A 99 18.60 1.88 7.33
N GLU A 100 19.14 1.33 8.42
CA GLU A 100 19.29 2.05 9.69
C GLU A 100 20.19 3.29 9.55
N ASN A 101 21.29 3.19 8.82
CA ASN A 101 22.19 4.31 8.57
C ASN A 101 21.53 5.40 7.72
N LEU A 102 20.84 5.03 6.63
CA LEU A 102 20.11 5.97 5.77
C LEU A 102 18.95 6.63 6.51
N SER A 103 18.32 5.91 7.43
CA SER A 103 17.17 6.39 8.22
C SER A 103 17.53 7.48 9.22
N LYS A 104 18.77 7.53 9.71
CA LYS A 104 19.17 8.41 10.82
C LYS A 104 18.89 9.90 10.58
N ASN A 105 19.00 10.35 9.33
CA ASN A 105 18.83 11.74 8.92
C ASN A 105 17.72 11.91 7.87
N SER A 106 16.91 10.89 7.64
CA SER A 106 15.86 10.94 6.64
C SER A 106 14.57 11.57 7.19
N VAL A 107 14.01 12.51 6.45
CA VAL A 107 12.68 13.07 6.70
C VAL A 107 11.60 11.99 6.48
N ILE A 108 11.85 11.04 5.60
CA ILE A 108 10.90 9.97 5.26
C ILE A 108 10.61 9.07 6.47
N THR A 109 11.62 8.76 7.28
CA THR A 109 11.46 7.93 8.49
C THR A 109 11.15 8.75 9.75
N GLY A 110 10.99 10.06 9.61
CA GLY A 110 10.74 10.95 10.73
C GLY A 110 11.90 11.16 11.70
N ARG A 111 13.10 10.67 11.37
CA ARG A 111 14.33 10.89 12.16
C ARG A 111 15.08 12.14 11.74
N GLY A 112 14.96 12.54 10.47
CA GLY A 112 15.48 13.80 9.97
C GLY A 112 14.59 14.97 10.37
N SER A 113 15.22 16.07 10.78
CA SER A 113 14.53 17.33 11.13
C SER A 113 14.59 18.31 9.96
N LEU A 114 13.47 18.97 9.69
CA LEU A 114 13.36 20.08 8.76
C LEU A 114 12.53 21.19 9.39
N ASN A 115 12.97 22.46 9.30
CA ASN A 115 12.30 23.61 9.89
C ASN A 115 12.08 23.47 11.43
N GLY A 116 12.98 22.77 12.11
CA GLY A 116 12.90 22.53 13.55
C GLY A 116 11.86 21.50 13.98
N ALA A 117 11.37 20.70 13.07
CA ALA A 117 10.39 19.64 13.31
C ALA A 117 10.74 18.36 12.57
N THR A 118 10.16 17.24 12.99
CA THR A 118 10.15 15.98 12.25
C THR A 118 8.73 15.66 11.80
N THR A 119 8.58 14.70 10.89
CA THR A 119 7.25 14.24 10.46
C THR A 119 6.42 13.62 11.58
N TYR A 120 7.07 13.14 12.65
CA TYR A 120 6.41 12.69 13.87
C TYR A 120 5.95 13.84 14.77
N SER A 121 6.79 14.87 14.93
CA SER A 121 6.53 15.92 15.92
C SER A 121 5.55 16.98 15.43
N ASP A 122 5.71 17.42 14.19
CA ASP A 122 4.85 18.45 13.58
C ASP A 122 4.98 18.44 12.05
N ILE A 123 4.08 17.73 11.41
CA ILE A 123 4.07 17.64 9.94
C ILE A 123 3.78 18.98 9.27
N ASN A 124 3.02 19.88 9.92
CA ASN A 124 2.72 21.19 9.34
C ASN A 124 3.97 22.07 9.27
N LYS A 125 4.85 22.01 10.28
CA LYS A 125 6.15 22.70 10.23
C LYS A 125 7.05 22.13 9.15
N VAL A 126 7.09 20.79 8.98
CA VAL A 126 7.86 20.15 7.91
C VAL A 126 7.40 20.65 6.54
N PHE A 127 6.09 20.83 6.33
CA PHE A 127 5.51 21.32 5.08
C PHE A 127 5.38 22.85 4.98
N ALA A 128 5.84 23.62 5.97
CA ALA A 128 5.71 25.08 5.98
C ALA A 128 6.47 25.76 4.83
N ASP A 129 7.66 25.26 4.49
CA ASP A 129 8.42 25.66 3.31
C ASP A 129 8.52 24.51 2.33
N GLN A 130 7.64 24.53 1.32
CA GLN A 130 7.55 23.47 0.30
C GLN A 130 8.82 23.38 -0.56
N ASN A 131 9.48 24.51 -0.85
CA ASN A 131 10.70 24.50 -1.64
C ASN A 131 11.85 23.86 -0.87
N ALA A 132 12.02 24.23 0.40
CA ALA A 132 13.01 23.62 1.28
C ALA A 132 12.75 22.11 1.46
N LEU A 133 11.49 21.70 1.62
CA LEU A 133 11.11 20.29 1.73
C LEU A 133 11.45 19.51 0.45
N ILE A 134 11.10 20.03 -0.73
CA ILE A 134 11.42 19.39 -2.02
C ILE A 134 12.92 19.22 -2.19
N GLN A 135 13.72 20.25 -1.89
CA GLN A 135 15.17 20.17 -2.00
C GLN A 135 15.76 19.16 -1.00
N ASN A 136 15.25 19.12 0.22
CA ASN A 136 15.67 18.15 1.22
C ASN A 136 15.33 16.72 0.76
N LEU A 137 14.09 16.46 0.33
CA LEU A 137 13.64 15.15 -0.15
C LEU A 137 14.45 14.65 -1.37
N LYS A 138 14.78 15.52 -2.33
CA LYS A 138 15.63 15.15 -3.48
C LYS A 138 17.02 14.69 -3.06
N ASN A 139 17.53 15.19 -1.95
CA ASN A 139 18.83 14.83 -1.40
C ASN A 139 18.74 13.72 -0.34
N ASP A 140 17.53 13.39 0.12
CA ASP A 140 17.29 12.37 1.14
C ASP A 140 17.82 11.00 0.66
N PRO A 141 18.67 10.33 1.45
CA PRO A 141 19.30 9.08 1.03
C PRO A 141 18.31 7.94 0.83
N LEU A 142 17.20 7.88 1.61
CA LEU A 142 16.15 6.89 1.40
C LEU A 142 15.33 7.18 0.15
N MET A 143 15.12 8.46 -0.21
CA MET A 143 14.49 8.82 -1.47
C MET A 143 15.33 8.36 -2.65
N LYS A 144 16.65 8.51 -2.59
CA LYS A 144 17.57 8.01 -3.63
C LYS A 144 17.50 6.50 -3.76
N LEU A 145 17.51 5.79 -2.63
CA LEU A 145 17.35 4.34 -2.62
C LEU A 145 16.01 3.91 -3.23
N PHE A 146 14.91 4.52 -2.81
CA PHE A 146 13.58 4.27 -3.36
C PHE A 146 13.54 4.53 -4.87
N SER A 147 14.08 5.65 -5.33
CA SER A 147 14.10 6.02 -6.75
C SER A 147 14.85 4.98 -7.59
N ASN A 148 16.00 4.50 -7.13
CA ASN A 148 16.77 3.46 -7.81
C ASN A 148 15.96 2.16 -7.98
N PHE A 149 15.30 1.70 -6.92
CA PHE A 149 14.43 0.51 -7.00
C PHE A 149 13.25 0.73 -7.93
N ARG A 150 12.60 1.88 -7.84
CA ARG A 150 11.46 2.24 -8.66
C ARG A 150 11.82 2.35 -10.15
N GLU A 151 12.90 3.02 -10.48
CA GLU A 151 13.37 3.18 -11.86
C GLU A 151 13.75 1.82 -12.47
N GLY A 152 14.48 1.00 -11.73
CA GLY A 152 14.80 -0.37 -12.14
C GLY A 152 13.54 -1.20 -12.39
N TYR A 153 12.55 -1.12 -11.50
CA TYR A 153 11.26 -1.79 -11.67
C TYR A 153 10.49 -1.29 -12.91
N ILE A 154 10.38 0.02 -13.10
CA ILE A 154 9.68 0.60 -14.26
C ILE A 154 10.36 0.14 -15.55
N LYS A 155 11.69 0.27 -15.63
CA LYS A 155 12.45 -0.10 -16.82
C LYS A 155 12.35 -1.57 -17.17
N ASN A 156 12.50 -2.44 -16.17
CA ASN A 156 12.66 -3.88 -16.38
C ASN A 156 11.34 -4.65 -16.30
N THR A 157 10.28 -4.08 -15.72
CA THR A 157 9.02 -4.78 -15.45
C THR A 157 7.80 -4.01 -15.93
N ASP A 158 7.48 -2.87 -15.31
CA ASP A 158 6.19 -2.20 -15.48
C ASP A 158 5.98 -1.65 -16.89
N GLY A 159 7.01 -1.05 -17.48
CA GLY A 159 6.93 -0.55 -18.87
C GLY A 159 6.63 -1.68 -19.86
N LYS A 160 7.33 -2.81 -19.73
CA LYS A 160 7.11 -3.98 -20.58
C LYS A 160 5.77 -4.66 -20.30
N PHE A 161 5.38 -4.75 -19.03
CA PHE A 161 4.06 -5.26 -18.65
C PHE A 161 2.95 -4.44 -19.30
N THR A 162 3.00 -3.12 -19.19
CA THR A 162 2.00 -2.21 -19.76
C THR A 162 1.92 -2.32 -21.28
N GLU A 163 3.08 -2.39 -21.96
CA GLU A 163 3.14 -2.59 -23.42
C GLU A 163 2.41 -3.87 -23.85
N TYR A 164 2.73 -5.00 -23.22
CA TYR A 164 2.10 -6.29 -23.56
C TYR A 164 0.64 -6.36 -23.11
N GLN A 165 0.28 -5.78 -21.98
CA GLN A 165 -1.10 -5.79 -21.53
C GLN A 165 -2.01 -5.01 -22.48
N THR A 166 -1.56 -3.86 -22.96
CA THR A 166 -2.31 -3.10 -23.99
C THR A 166 -2.56 -3.91 -25.26
N GLN A 167 -1.55 -4.67 -25.73
CA GLN A 167 -1.71 -5.54 -26.89
C GLN A 167 -2.68 -6.69 -26.61
N ILE A 168 -2.58 -7.32 -25.45
CA ILE A 168 -3.47 -8.39 -25.00
C ILE A 168 -4.92 -7.88 -24.95
N ASP A 169 -5.17 -6.73 -24.38
CA ASP A 169 -6.51 -6.15 -24.25
C ASP A 169 -7.17 -5.92 -25.63
N VAL A 170 -6.38 -5.44 -26.61
CA VAL A 170 -6.86 -5.28 -27.99
C VAL A 170 -7.18 -6.63 -28.62
N LEU A 171 -6.33 -7.62 -28.44
CA LEU A 171 -6.53 -8.97 -28.99
C LEU A 171 -7.72 -9.68 -28.34
N GLN A 172 -7.89 -9.54 -27.03
CA GLN A 172 -9.03 -10.08 -26.29
C GLN A 172 -10.36 -9.52 -26.80
N LYS A 173 -10.43 -8.19 -27.04
CA LYS A 173 -11.62 -7.57 -27.63
C LYS A 173 -11.97 -8.18 -29.00
N LYS A 174 -10.97 -8.35 -29.88
CA LYS A 174 -11.17 -8.95 -31.20
C LYS A 174 -11.61 -10.40 -31.09
N PHE A 175 -10.98 -11.18 -30.23
CA PHE A 175 -11.30 -12.58 -29.98
C PHE A 175 -12.73 -12.75 -29.48
N MET A 176 -13.15 -11.92 -28.50
CA MET A 176 -14.52 -11.95 -27.98
C MET A 176 -15.54 -11.55 -29.03
N ALA A 177 -15.28 -10.49 -29.81
CA ALA A 177 -16.17 -10.09 -30.90
C ALA A 177 -16.37 -11.25 -31.90
N GLN A 178 -15.30 -11.92 -32.31
CA GLN A 178 -15.39 -13.07 -33.22
C GLN A 178 -16.15 -14.26 -32.60
N GLN A 179 -15.94 -14.56 -31.31
CA GLN A 179 -16.73 -15.59 -30.63
C GLN A 179 -18.23 -15.26 -30.63
N MET A 180 -18.58 -14.00 -30.35
CA MET A 180 -19.99 -13.56 -30.36
C MET A 180 -20.63 -13.63 -31.75
N GLU A 181 -19.86 -13.44 -32.83
CA GLU A 181 -20.33 -13.58 -34.19
C GLU A 181 -20.49 -15.05 -34.61
N THR A 182 -19.59 -15.92 -34.15
CA THR A 182 -19.53 -17.32 -34.56
C THR A 182 -20.50 -18.20 -33.77
N ASP A 183 -20.62 -17.96 -32.46
CA ASP A 183 -21.42 -18.79 -31.55
C ASP A 183 -22.65 -18.01 -31.07
N LYS A 184 -23.63 -17.86 -31.94
CA LYS A 184 -24.86 -17.08 -31.72
C LYS A 184 -25.79 -17.66 -30.65
N ASP A 185 -25.70 -18.96 -30.41
CA ASP A 185 -26.56 -19.67 -29.45
C ASP A 185 -25.99 -19.56 -28.00
N ARG A 186 -24.73 -19.18 -27.87
CA ARG A 186 -24.06 -19.00 -26.58
C ARG A 186 -24.49 -17.70 -25.89
N LYS A 187 -24.91 -17.80 -24.64
CA LYS A 187 -25.16 -16.61 -23.81
C LYS A 187 -23.84 -16.09 -23.25
N PHE A 188 -23.45 -14.90 -23.66
CA PHE A 188 -22.30 -14.19 -23.11
C PHE A 188 -22.74 -13.27 -21.98
N PHE A 189 -22.04 -13.35 -20.87
CA PHE A 189 -22.31 -12.49 -19.70
C PHE A 189 -21.16 -11.49 -19.58
N PRO A 190 -21.44 -10.19 -19.33
CA PRO A 190 -20.39 -9.21 -19.09
C PRO A 190 -19.72 -9.45 -17.75
N ASP A 191 -18.41 -9.16 -17.68
CA ASP A 191 -17.71 -9.06 -16.41
C ASP A 191 -18.28 -7.91 -15.55
N ALA A 192 -17.97 -7.92 -14.27
CA ALA A 192 -18.32 -6.83 -13.37
C ALA A 192 -17.67 -5.51 -13.84
N ASN A 193 -18.50 -4.59 -14.29
CA ASN A 193 -18.10 -3.32 -14.91
C ASN A 193 -18.56 -2.10 -14.11
N SER A 194 -18.68 -2.24 -12.79
CA SER A 194 -19.20 -1.23 -11.86
C SER A 194 -20.68 -0.87 -12.05
N THR A 195 -21.44 -1.68 -12.79
CA THR A 195 -22.90 -1.52 -12.83
C THR A 195 -23.51 -1.85 -11.48
N LEU A 196 -24.53 -1.10 -11.09
CA LEU A 196 -25.24 -1.31 -9.83
C LEU A 196 -25.88 -2.71 -9.82
N ARG A 197 -25.56 -3.51 -8.81
CA ARG A 197 -26.20 -4.78 -8.53
C ARG A 197 -26.94 -4.67 -7.22
N VAL A 198 -28.21 -5.08 -7.25
CA VAL A 198 -29.07 -5.04 -6.07
C VAL A 198 -29.26 -6.48 -5.57
N THR A 199 -28.94 -6.71 -4.31
CA THR A 199 -29.32 -7.92 -3.59
C THR A 199 -30.39 -7.57 -2.57
N TYR A 200 -31.39 -8.42 -2.43
CA TYR A 200 -32.46 -8.22 -1.45
C TYR A 200 -32.88 -9.56 -0.85
N GLY A 201 -33.48 -9.51 0.32
CA GLY A 201 -33.97 -10.70 1.01
C GLY A 201 -34.76 -10.35 2.26
N LYS A 202 -35.35 -11.36 2.87
CA LYS A 202 -35.99 -11.24 4.17
C LYS A 202 -34.99 -11.55 5.28
N ILE A 203 -35.02 -10.77 6.35
CA ILE A 203 -34.28 -11.08 7.56
C ILE A 203 -34.87 -12.34 8.19
N LYS A 204 -34.09 -13.39 8.31
CA LYS A 204 -34.47 -14.67 8.91
C LYS A 204 -33.30 -15.25 9.70
N GLY A 205 -33.64 -16.08 10.68
CA GLY A 205 -32.65 -16.96 11.30
C GLY A 205 -32.18 -18.05 10.33
N SER A 206 -31.09 -18.72 10.67
CA SER A 206 -30.50 -19.80 9.88
C SER A 206 -30.11 -20.99 10.77
N ASN A 207 -30.11 -22.17 10.18
CA ASN A 207 -29.63 -23.39 10.81
C ASN A 207 -28.39 -23.86 10.09
N PRO A 208 -27.17 -23.40 10.49
CA PRO A 208 -25.93 -23.67 9.77
C PRO A 208 -25.49 -25.14 9.86
N ARG A 209 -25.95 -25.87 10.88
CA ARG A 209 -25.72 -27.31 11.08
C ARG A 209 -26.79 -27.90 12.02
N ASP A 210 -26.77 -29.22 12.14
CA ASP A 210 -27.70 -29.93 13.04
C ASP A 210 -27.58 -29.41 14.48
N ALA A 211 -28.74 -29.28 15.13
CA ALA A 211 -28.92 -28.76 16.49
C ALA A 211 -28.42 -27.31 16.75
N VAL A 212 -28.05 -26.53 15.69
CA VAL A 212 -27.64 -25.13 15.84
C VAL A 212 -28.62 -24.22 15.09
N THR A 213 -29.25 -23.31 15.83
CA THR A 213 -30.13 -22.28 15.27
C THR A 213 -29.66 -20.90 15.65
N TYR A 214 -29.42 -20.04 14.63
CA TYR A 214 -29.17 -18.61 14.82
C TYR A 214 -30.47 -17.84 14.66
N GLY A 215 -30.80 -17.04 15.67
CA GLY A 215 -31.88 -16.07 15.60
C GLY A 215 -31.56 -14.95 14.63
N TYR A 216 -32.57 -14.26 14.14
CA TYR A 216 -32.40 -13.11 13.25
C TYR A 216 -32.03 -11.81 13.99
N GLN A 217 -32.08 -11.82 15.31
CA GLN A 217 -31.74 -10.70 16.19
C GLN A 217 -30.68 -11.12 17.20
N THR A 218 -29.82 -10.16 17.55
CA THR A 218 -28.91 -10.23 18.69
C THR A 218 -29.41 -9.31 19.81
N HIS A 219 -29.02 -9.58 21.04
CA HIS A 219 -29.45 -8.83 22.21
C HIS A 219 -28.23 -8.27 22.97
N VAL A 220 -28.46 -7.22 23.75
CA VAL A 220 -27.43 -6.59 24.61
C VAL A 220 -26.83 -7.61 25.58
N ALA A 221 -27.58 -8.60 26.03
CA ALA A 221 -27.08 -9.70 26.85
C ALA A 221 -25.86 -10.40 26.24
N GLY A 222 -25.83 -10.60 24.92
CA GLY A 222 -24.70 -11.21 24.24
C GLY A 222 -23.43 -10.32 24.23
N ILE A 223 -23.57 -9.00 24.39
CA ILE A 223 -22.44 -8.09 24.60
C ILE A 223 -21.91 -8.26 26.02
N MET A 224 -22.85 -8.38 27.00
CA MET A 224 -22.48 -8.53 28.42
C MET A 224 -21.78 -9.86 28.69
N GLU A 225 -22.15 -10.95 27.98
CA GLU A 225 -21.48 -12.24 28.09
C GLU A 225 -19.97 -12.18 27.68
N LYS A 226 -19.61 -11.27 26.79
CA LYS A 226 -18.23 -11.08 26.31
C LYS A 226 -17.47 -10.00 27.05
N TYR A 227 -18.12 -9.29 27.94
CA TYR A 227 -17.50 -8.16 28.64
C TYR A 227 -16.32 -8.59 29.50
N VAL A 228 -15.18 -7.94 29.27
CA VAL A 228 -13.96 -8.07 30.08
C VAL A 228 -13.48 -6.67 30.45
N PRO A 229 -13.56 -6.27 31.76
CA PRO A 229 -13.17 -4.95 32.18
C PRO A 229 -11.71 -4.62 31.83
N GLY A 230 -11.50 -3.49 31.16
CA GLY A 230 -10.16 -2.98 30.78
C GLY A 230 -9.51 -3.70 29.60
N ASP A 231 -10.20 -4.63 28.95
CA ASP A 231 -9.73 -5.26 27.74
C ASP A 231 -9.94 -4.32 26.52
N TYR A 232 -8.95 -4.24 25.65
CA TYR A 232 -8.99 -3.35 24.47
C TYR A 232 -10.17 -3.60 23.54
N GLU A 233 -10.56 -4.88 23.34
CA GLU A 233 -11.62 -5.25 22.42
C GLU A 233 -12.97 -5.51 23.11
N PHE A 234 -12.94 -5.93 24.38
CA PHE A 234 -14.11 -6.42 25.10
C PHE A 234 -14.54 -5.54 26.27
N ASP A 235 -13.90 -4.39 26.49
CA ASP A 235 -14.39 -3.39 27.45
C ASP A 235 -15.58 -2.62 26.86
N ILE A 236 -16.56 -2.32 27.70
CA ILE A 236 -17.78 -1.61 27.29
C ILE A 236 -18.04 -0.39 28.19
N PRO A 237 -18.67 0.66 27.65
CA PRO A 237 -18.99 1.85 28.45
C PRO A 237 -19.84 1.54 29.67
N LYS A 238 -19.49 2.09 30.83
CA LYS A 238 -20.23 1.90 32.08
C LYS A 238 -21.73 2.20 31.96
N LYS A 239 -22.10 3.16 31.10
CA LYS A 239 -23.51 3.50 30.84
C LYS A 239 -24.30 2.35 30.23
N LEU A 240 -23.64 1.50 29.40
CA LEU A 240 -24.29 0.32 28.82
C LEU A 240 -24.47 -0.80 29.82
N ILE A 241 -23.56 -0.92 30.80
CA ILE A 241 -23.64 -1.92 31.89
C ILE A 241 -24.83 -1.63 32.82
N GLN A 242 -25.23 -0.33 32.94
CA GLN A 242 -26.29 0.11 33.86
C GLN A 242 -27.70 0.06 33.26
N GLN A 243 -27.82 -0.26 31.98
CA GLN A 243 -29.11 -0.43 31.29
C GLN A 243 -29.60 -1.88 31.33
#